data_05d2550108ec7663195b2f65e9d07797
#
_entry.id   05d2550108ec7663195b2f65e9d07797
#
_cell.length_a   1.000
_cell.length_b   1.000
_cell.length_c   1.000
_cell.angle_alpha   90.00
_cell.angle_beta   90.00
_cell.angle_gamma   90.00
#
_symmetry.space_group_name_H-M   'P 1'
#
loop_
_entity.id
_entity.type
_entity.pdbx_description
1 polymer ?
#
loop_
_entity_poly.entity_id
_entity_poly.type
_entity_poly.pdbx_seq_one_letter_code
_entity_poly.pdbx_strand_id
1 'polypeptide(L)'
;MTKLQTVLGLMSGTSMDGIDVAAIETDGENAIHALAQFYVPYDTAAHRILEAALTAARNVELSCWHARDQWPDAVRDADQFVTEAHGAAVAGFQALHGLNVELVGFHGHTVL
;
A
#
# COMPACT_ATOMS: atom_id res chain seq x y z
N MET A 1 -29.28 4.95 -11.88
CA MET A 1 -28.74 5.37 -10.58
C MET A 1 -27.49 4.57 -10.27
N THR A 2 -26.38 5.25 -10.02
CA THR A 2 -25.13 4.57 -9.75
C THR A 2 -25.13 4.04 -8.30
N LYS A 3 -24.76 2.77 -8.14
CA LYS A 3 -24.70 2.14 -6.82
C LYS A 3 -23.51 2.64 -6.04
N LEU A 4 -23.70 2.89 -4.74
CA LEU A 4 -22.59 3.17 -3.81
C LEU A 4 -21.82 1.90 -3.53
N GLN A 5 -20.48 2.00 -3.57
CA GLN A 5 -19.58 0.90 -3.27
C GLN A 5 -18.66 1.26 -2.11
N THR A 6 -18.33 0.28 -1.30
CA THR A 6 -17.36 0.44 -0.23
C THR A 6 -15.98 0.16 -0.78
N VAL A 7 -15.10 1.15 -0.72
CA VAL A 7 -13.77 1.13 -1.31
C VAL A 7 -12.72 1.37 -0.21
N LEU A 8 -11.66 0.57 -0.21
CA LEU A 8 -10.47 0.83 0.60
C LEU A 8 -9.38 1.45 -0.26
N GLY A 9 -8.76 2.50 0.24
CA GLY A 9 -7.53 3.04 -0.31
C GLY A 9 -6.38 2.80 0.66
N LEU A 10 -5.25 2.32 0.16
CA LEU A 10 -4.07 2.06 0.97
C LEU A 10 -2.85 2.76 0.38
N MET A 11 -2.03 3.34 1.26
CA MET A 11 -0.81 4.03 0.84
C MET A 11 0.31 3.82 1.87
N SER A 12 1.50 3.47 1.37
CA SER A 12 2.74 3.47 2.13
C SER A 12 3.56 4.67 1.69
N GLY A 13 3.69 5.67 2.55
CA GLY A 13 4.34 6.93 2.21
C GLY A 13 5.86 6.88 2.21
N THR A 14 6.48 7.88 1.60
CA THR A 14 7.94 8.01 1.52
C THR A 14 8.61 8.23 2.87
N SER A 15 7.83 8.64 3.89
CA SER A 15 8.32 8.73 5.28
C SER A 15 8.64 7.36 5.87
N MET A 16 8.16 6.28 5.25
CA MET A 16 8.37 4.90 5.70
C MET A 16 7.85 4.63 7.12
N ASP A 17 6.84 5.36 7.55
CA ASP A 17 6.28 5.25 8.90
C ASP A 17 5.25 4.14 9.04
N GLY A 18 4.49 3.88 7.99
CA GLY A 18 3.43 2.89 8.04
C GLY A 18 2.50 2.95 6.84
N ILE A 19 1.41 2.22 6.94
CA ILE A 19 0.38 2.15 5.90
C ILE A 19 -0.85 2.91 6.36
N ASP A 20 -1.29 3.88 5.57
CA ASP A 20 -2.57 4.54 5.76
C ASP A 20 -3.66 3.77 5.03
N VAL A 21 -4.74 3.46 5.72
CA VAL A 21 -5.91 2.79 5.16
C VAL A 21 -7.12 3.68 5.38
N ALA A 22 -7.82 3.99 4.30
CA ALA A 22 -9.05 4.78 4.38
C ALA A 22 -10.18 4.02 3.70
N ALA A 23 -11.33 3.98 4.35
CA ALA A 23 -12.54 3.41 3.78
C ALA A 23 -13.50 4.53 3.41
N ILE A 24 -14.01 4.47 2.21
CA ILE A 24 -15.04 5.40 1.72
C ILE A 24 -16.18 4.63 1.09
N GLU A 25 -17.32 5.28 1.03
CA GLU A 25 -18.45 4.83 0.22
C GLU A 25 -18.63 5.83 -0.91
N THR A 26 -18.66 5.35 -2.14
CA THR A 26 -18.70 6.23 -3.31
C THR A 26 -19.45 5.58 -4.48
N ASP A 27 -20.01 6.41 -5.33
CA ASP A 27 -20.59 5.98 -6.62
C ASP A 27 -19.57 6.11 -7.77
N GLY A 28 -18.37 6.59 -7.47
CA GLY A 28 -17.32 6.78 -8.48
C GLY A 28 -17.45 8.09 -9.27
N GLU A 29 -18.44 8.91 -8.98
CA GLU A 29 -18.69 10.15 -9.71
C GLU A 29 -18.77 11.38 -8.79
N ASN A 30 -19.81 11.48 -7.99
CA ASN A 30 -20.10 12.67 -7.20
C ASN A 30 -20.18 12.42 -5.70
N ALA A 31 -20.61 11.25 -5.27
CA ALA A 31 -20.80 10.94 -3.87
C ALA A 31 -19.54 10.33 -3.26
N ILE A 32 -19.07 10.90 -2.17
CA ILE A 32 -17.94 10.36 -1.38
C ILE A 32 -18.29 10.56 0.09
N HIS A 33 -18.36 9.44 0.81
CA HIS A 33 -18.62 9.44 2.25
C HIS A 33 -17.49 8.73 2.97
N ALA A 34 -16.79 9.43 3.86
CA ALA A 34 -15.75 8.83 4.67
C ALA A 34 -16.40 7.89 5.70
N LEU A 35 -15.94 6.64 5.74
CA LEU A 35 -16.45 5.64 6.67
C LEU A 35 -15.50 5.44 7.84
N ALA A 36 -14.22 5.22 7.60
CA ALA A 36 -13.24 4.93 8.63
C ALA A 36 -11.82 5.17 8.14
N GLN A 37 -10.90 5.36 9.09
CA GLN A 37 -9.47 5.44 8.82
C GLN A 37 -8.74 4.49 9.75
N PHE A 38 -7.62 3.97 9.27
CA PHE A 38 -6.81 3.03 10.01
C PHE A 38 -5.35 3.24 9.64
N TYR A 39 -4.46 3.13 10.61
CA TYR A 39 -3.03 3.29 10.38
C TYR A 39 -2.27 2.09 10.94
N VAL A 40 -1.43 1.49 10.12
CA VAL A 40 -0.58 0.37 10.53
C VAL A 40 0.87 0.86 10.56
N PRO A 41 1.44 1.12 11.73
CA PRO A 41 2.82 1.58 11.81
C PRO A 41 3.79 0.48 11.40
N TYR A 42 4.89 0.87 10.76
CA TYR A 42 5.99 -0.03 10.48
C TYR A 42 6.92 -0.13 11.69
N ASP A 43 7.40 -1.32 11.98
CA ASP A 43 8.41 -1.52 13.02
C ASP A 43 9.82 -1.25 12.47
N THR A 44 10.82 -1.41 13.33
CA THR A 44 12.21 -1.17 12.95
C THR A 44 12.67 -2.10 11.82
N ALA A 45 12.25 -3.36 11.85
CA ALA A 45 12.61 -4.32 10.80
C ALA A 45 12.02 -3.91 9.45
N ALA A 46 10.75 -3.50 9.42
CA ALA A 46 10.10 -3.01 8.21
C ALA A 46 10.80 -1.78 7.66
N HIS A 47 11.14 -0.83 8.53
CA HIS A 47 11.83 0.40 8.15
C HIS A 47 13.18 0.10 7.49
N ARG A 48 13.93 -0.88 8.01
CA ARG A 48 15.21 -1.30 7.43
C ARG A 48 15.04 -1.89 6.03
N ILE A 49 14.00 -2.68 5.82
CA ILE A 49 13.71 -3.27 4.50
C ILE A 49 13.45 -2.16 3.49
N LEU A 50 12.66 -1.16 3.85
CA LEU A 50 12.32 -0.05 2.96
C LEU A 50 13.52 0.87 2.71
N GLU A 51 14.33 1.16 3.72
CA GLU A 51 15.54 1.96 3.55
C GLU A 51 16.55 1.26 2.64
N ALA A 52 16.74 -0.04 2.81
CA ALA A 52 17.64 -0.82 1.95
C ALA A 52 17.19 -0.78 0.49
N ALA A 53 15.88 -0.88 0.26
CA ALA A 53 15.31 -0.80 -1.08
C ALA A 53 15.52 0.59 -1.69
N LEU A 54 15.28 1.65 -0.93
CA LEU A 54 15.46 3.01 -1.39
C LEU A 54 16.93 3.29 -1.77
N THR A 55 17.86 2.83 -0.96
CA THR A 55 19.29 2.97 -1.24
C THR A 55 19.70 2.18 -2.49
N ALA A 56 19.24 0.94 -2.60
CA ALA A 56 19.54 0.09 -3.75
C ALA A 56 18.93 0.64 -5.05
N ALA A 57 17.72 1.19 -4.98
CA ALA A 57 17.01 1.73 -6.14
C ALA A 57 17.75 2.89 -6.80
N ARG A 58 18.47 3.69 -6.03
CA ARG A 58 19.24 4.83 -6.56
C ARG A 58 20.34 4.43 -7.52
N ASN A 59 20.79 3.18 -7.46
CA ASN A 59 21.89 2.68 -8.27
C ASN A 59 21.41 1.83 -9.45
N VAL A 60 20.09 1.69 -9.64
CA VAL A 60 19.53 0.88 -10.71
C VAL A 60 19.36 1.72 -11.97
N GLU A 61 19.81 1.18 -13.10
CA GLU A 61 19.59 1.81 -14.39
C GLU A 61 18.10 1.74 -14.76
N LEU A 62 17.59 2.81 -15.36
CA LEU A 62 16.17 2.92 -15.72
C LEU A 62 15.69 1.77 -16.59
N SER A 63 16.58 1.24 -17.48
CA SER A 63 16.24 0.13 -18.36
C SER A 63 15.94 -1.17 -17.61
N CYS A 64 16.35 -1.30 -16.35
CA CYS A 64 16.17 -2.53 -15.57
C CYS A 64 14.82 -2.58 -14.84
N TRP A 65 14.11 -1.45 -14.72
CA TRP A 65 12.90 -1.39 -13.91
C TRP A 65 11.73 -2.19 -14.45
N HIS A 66 11.68 -2.47 -15.74
CA HIS A 66 10.61 -3.27 -16.33
C HIS A 66 10.84 -4.78 -16.23
N ALA A 67 12.02 -5.20 -15.77
CA ALA A 67 12.37 -6.61 -15.62
C ALA A 67 12.67 -6.90 -14.13
N ARG A 68 11.68 -7.47 -13.42
CA ARG A 68 11.75 -7.69 -11.98
C ARG A 68 12.95 -8.57 -11.57
N ASP A 69 13.33 -9.52 -12.40
CA ASP A 69 14.48 -10.38 -12.14
C ASP A 69 15.82 -9.63 -12.18
N GLN A 70 15.85 -8.43 -12.75
CA GLN A 70 17.03 -7.56 -12.76
C GLN A 70 17.04 -6.55 -11.60
N TRP A 71 16.02 -6.52 -10.80
CA TRP A 71 15.98 -5.64 -9.62
C TRP A 71 16.98 -6.12 -8.58
N PRO A 72 17.58 -5.20 -7.80
CA PRO A 72 18.37 -5.59 -6.63
C PRO A 72 17.52 -6.42 -5.65
N ASP A 73 18.18 -7.33 -4.94
CA ASP A 73 17.48 -8.17 -3.97
C ASP A 73 16.71 -7.35 -2.94
N ALA A 74 17.30 -6.25 -2.45
CA ALA A 74 16.65 -5.39 -1.49
C ALA A 74 15.33 -4.80 -2.02
N VAL A 75 15.24 -4.50 -3.32
CA VAL A 75 14.01 -3.99 -3.93
C VAL A 75 12.97 -5.09 -4.04
N ARG A 76 13.38 -6.30 -4.43
CA ARG A 76 12.45 -7.43 -4.49
C ARG A 76 11.91 -7.80 -3.09
N ASP A 77 12.78 -7.79 -2.09
CA ASP A 77 12.38 -8.06 -0.70
C ASP A 77 11.37 -7.03 -0.21
N ALA A 78 11.60 -5.75 -0.53
CA ALA A 78 10.67 -4.69 -0.17
C ALA A 78 9.33 -4.82 -0.90
N ASP A 79 9.35 -5.18 -2.18
CA ASP A 79 8.14 -5.42 -2.96
C ASP A 79 7.28 -6.51 -2.31
N GLN A 80 7.89 -7.62 -1.95
CA GLN A 80 7.20 -8.71 -1.26
C GLN A 80 6.68 -8.25 0.10
N PHE A 81 7.51 -7.57 0.88
CA PHE A 81 7.12 -7.07 2.20
C PHE A 81 5.92 -6.11 2.11
N VAL A 82 5.98 -5.13 1.21
CA VAL A 82 4.90 -4.13 1.05
C VAL A 82 3.61 -4.80 0.62
N THR A 83 3.69 -5.75 -0.30
CA THR A 83 2.52 -6.50 -0.77
C THR A 83 1.87 -7.28 0.37
N GLU A 84 2.65 -8.02 1.15
CA GLU A 84 2.14 -8.80 2.28
C GLU A 84 1.59 -7.89 3.39
N ALA A 85 2.28 -6.79 3.69
CA ALA A 85 1.85 -5.84 4.70
C ALA A 85 0.51 -5.18 4.34
N HIS A 86 0.32 -4.83 3.06
CA HIS A 86 -0.94 -4.27 2.60
C HIS A 86 -2.07 -5.30 2.68
N GLY A 87 -1.81 -6.54 2.28
CA GLY A 87 -2.79 -7.63 2.41
C GLY A 87 -3.22 -7.85 3.86
N ALA A 88 -2.26 -7.85 4.77
CA ALA A 88 -2.54 -7.97 6.21
C ALA A 88 -3.33 -6.77 6.74
N ALA A 89 -3.04 -5.56 6.26
CA ALA A 89 -3.76 -4.34 6.65
C ALA A 89 -5.22 -4.40 6.20
N VAL A 90 -5.49 -4.87 4.98
CA VAL A 90 -6.86 -5.04 4.48
C VAL A 90 -7.62 -6.05 5.35
N ALA A 91 -7.02 -7.21 5.61
CA ALA A 91 -7.65 -8.25 6.42
C ALA A 91 -7.93 -7.76 7.85
N GLY A 92 -6.98 -7.06 8.46
CA GLY A 92 -7.15 -6.48 9.79
C GLY A 92 -8.24 -5.42 9.85
N PHE A 93 -8.30 -4.56 8.83
CA PHE A 93 -9.31 -3.54 8.72
C PHE A 93 -10.72 -4.15 8.60
N GLN A 94 -10.88 -5.14 7.73
CA GLN A 94 -12.16 -5.82 7.53
C GLN A 94 -12.62 -6.53 8.81
N ALA A 95 -11.70 -7.18 9.52
CA ALA A 95 -12.01 -7.87 10.77
C ALA A 95 -12.44 -6.88 11.86
N LEU A 96 -11.77 -5.72 11.95
CA LEU A 96 -12.05 -4.73 12.97
C LEU A 96 -13.37 -3.99 12.74
N HIS A 97 -13.65 -3.61 11.49
CA HIS A 97 -14.81 -2.76 11.17
C HIS A 97 -16.01 -3.54 10.60
N GLY A 98 -15.83 -4.80 10.25
CA GLY A 98 -16.92 -5.61 9.70
C GLY A 98 -17.47 -5.12 8.37
N LEU A 99 -16.68 -4.33 7.62
CA LEU A 99 -17.12 -3.76 6.36
C LEU A 99 -16.98 -4.77 5.23
N ASN A 100 -17.98 -4.76 4.34
CA ASN A 100 -17.95 -5.57 3.13
C ASN A 100 -17.32 -4.73 2.00
N VAL A 101 -16.02 -4.90 1.80
CA VAL A 101 -15.25 -4.12 0.84
C VAL A 101 -15.40 -4.70 -0.56
N GLU A 102 -15.78 -3.85 -1.52
CA GLU A 102 -16.03 -4.26 -2.90
C GLU A 102 -14.86 -3.95 -3.82
N LEU A 103 -14.02 -2.96 -3.46
CA LEU A 103 -12.88 -2.54 -4.27
C LEU A 103 -11.75 -2.06 -3.37
N VAL A 104 -10.52 -2.42 -3.72
CA VAL A 104 -9.32 -1.97 -3.03
C VAL A 104 -8.43 -1.20 -3.99
N GLY A 105 -8.11 0.04 -3.65
CA GLY A 105 -7.13 0.86 -4.34
C GLY A 105 -5.78 0.76 -3.63
N PHE A 106 -4.75 0.32 -4.34
CA PHE A 106 -3.43 0.06 -3.79
C PHE A 106 -2.41 0.99 -4.43
N HIS A 107 -1.91 1.95 -3.67
CA HIS A 107 -0.90 2.89 -4.18
C HIS A 107 0.50 2.28 -4.16
N GLY A 108 0.81 1.48 -3.16
CA GLY A 108 2.13 0.91 -2.98
C GLY A 108 3.08 1.86 -2.29
N HIS A 109 4.38 1.66 -2.53
CA HIS A 109 5.45 2.44 -1.92
C HIS A 109 6.39 2.96 -3.00
N THR A 110 6.68 4.26 -2.98
CA THR A 110 7.56 4.88 -3.96
C THR A 110 9.02 4.74 -3.53
N VAL A 111 9.88 4.24 -4.42
CA VAL A 111 11.32 4.07 -4.18
C VAL A 111 12.19 5.00 -5.03
N LEU A 112 11.57 5.76 -5.91
CA LEU A 112 12.28 6.74 -6.77
C LEU A 112 11.69 8.13 -6.61
#